data_25b527867afad5691869228d06a09efa
#
_entry.id   25b527867afad5691869228d06a09efa
#
_cell.length_a   1.000
_cell.length_b   1.000
_cell.length_c   1.000
_cell.angle_alpha   90.00
_cell.angle_beta   90.00
_cell.angle_gamma   90.00
#
_symmetry.space_group_name_H-M   'P 1'
#
loop_
_entity.id
_entity.type
_entity.pdbx_description
1 polymer ?
#
loop_
_entity_poly.entity_id
_entity_poly.type
_entity_poly.pdbx_seq_one_letter_code
_entity_poly.pdbx_strand_id
1 'polypeptide(L)'
;MTISSVSNNFNNSSNIQTIQNTTVNYYDNASGYVVYPILNPNNNTQKLPAVIMIHENRGLNDNIQDTADKLAKQGYVVLAVDLFQGQVTADPNRARELSSSVRNNPGIAVENMQSAVRYLTSLENVNGSRIASLGWCFGGAQSLQLALNSEEHPLAATVIYYGNLVNDTQALSKIKWPVLGIFGDQDQSIPVDSVKQFKQALNEIGVLNEIYIYPGVGHAFANPSGDNYAPKETADAWKKTLAFLDKYT
;
A
#
# COMPACT_ATOMS: atom_id res chain seq x y z
N MET A 1 5.94 -43.92 14.89
CA MET A 1 5.93 -42.82 13.90
C MET A 1 5.85 -41.51 14.68
N THR A 2 6.99 -40.86 14.84
CA THR A 2 7.14 -39.62 15.63
C THR A 2 6.98 -38.46 14.70
N ILE A 3 5.95 -37.65 14.91
CA ILE A 3 5.72 -36.40 14.18
C ILE A 3 6.59 -35.33 14.82
N SER A 4 7.64 -34.93 14.11
CA SER A 4 8.52 -33.83 14.51
C SER A 4 7.82 -32.49 14.20
N SER A 5 7.42 -31.79 15.27
CA SER A 5 6.93 -30.41 15.18
C SER A 5 8.12 -29.48 14.91
N VAL A 6 8.16 -28.88 13.73
CA VAL A 6 9.07 -27.77 13.43
C VAL A 6 8.49 -26.52 14.07
N SER A 7 8.98 -26.16 15.24
CA SER A 7 8.72 -24.86 15.86
C SER A 7 9.61 -23.81 15.18
N ASN A 8 9.02 -22.97 14.36
CA ASN A 8 9.66 -21.75 13.88
C ASN A 8 9.76 -20.77 15.06
N ASN A 9 10.91 -20.75 15.72
CA ASN A 9 11.27 -19.71 16.67
C ASN A 9 11.61 -18.42 15.89
N PHE A 10 10.62 -17.59 15.66
CA PHE A 10 10.88 -16.17 15.36
C PHE A 10 11.23 -15.46 16.66
N ASN A 11 12.53 -15.34 16.93
CA ASN A 11 13.03 -14.45 17.97
C ASN A 11 12.74 -13.00 17.54
N ASN A 12 11.66 -12.46 18.05
CA ASN A 12 11.26 -11.05 17.95
C ASN A 12 12.14 -10.22 18.93
N SER A 13 13.42 -10.10 18.65
CA SER A 13 14.22 -8.99 19.15
C SER A 13 14.11 -7.87 18.11
N SER A 14 13.57 -6.73 18.53
CA SER A 14 13.40 -5.51 17.75
C SER A 14 14.74 -5.02 17.18
N ASN A 15 15.20 -5.61 16.10
CA ASN A 15 16.26 -5.04 15.28
C ASN A 15 15.63 -3.93 14.42
N ILE A 16 15.59 -2.71 14.98
CA ILE A 16 15.34 -1.51 14.18
C ILE A 16 16.45 -1.48 13.13
N GLN A 17 16.10 -1.84 11.91
CA GLN A 17 17.08 -1.81 10.82
C GLN A 17 17.44 -0.37 10.52
N THR A 18 18.73 -0.10 10.32
CA THR A 18 19.18 1.17 9.76
C THR A 18 18.66 1.23 8.31
N ILE A 19 18.13 2.37 7.92
CA ILE A 19 17.56 2.58 6.59
C ILE A 19 18.38 3.60 5.80
N GLN A 20 18.31 3.51 4.50
CA GLN A 20 18.83 4.49 3.55
C GLN A 20 17.71 4.90 2.62
N ASN A 21 17.62 6.18 2.30
CA ASN A 21 16.63 6.71 1.38
C ASN A 21 17.27 7.59 0.30
N THR A 22 16.57 7.74 -0.80
CA THR A 22 16.93 8.65 -1.89
C THR A 22 15.69 8.97 -2.73
N THR A 23 15.77 10.05 -3.50
CA THR A 23 14.79 10.35 -4.55
C THR A 23 15.23 9.68 -5.85
N VAL A 24 14.30 9.01 -6.54
CA VAL A 24 14.59 8.34 -7.81
C VAL A 24 13.59 8.77 -8.87
N ASN A 25 14.08 8.98 -10.09
CA ASN A 25 13.20 9.13 -11.24
C ASN A 25 12.84 7.73 -11.76
N TYR A 26 11.57 7.33 -11.66
CA TYR A 26 11.08 6.00 -12.04
C TYR A 26 10.08 6.04 -13.19
N TYR A 27 9.52 7.20 -13.50
CA TYR A 27 8.55 7.37 -14.57
C TYR A 27 8.54 8.81 -15.10
N ASP A 28 8.83 9.00 -16.39
CA ASP A 28 8.83 10.32 -17.06
C ASP A 28 9.42 11.43 -16.16
N ASN A 29 8.62 12.41 -15.75
CA ASN A 29 9.01 13.48 -14.83
C ASN A 29 8.64 13.21 -13.36
N ALA A 30 8.14 12.01 -13.03
CA ALA A 30 7.79 11.66 -11.66
C ALA A 30 9.00 11.13 -10.88
N SER A 31 9.28 11.77 -9.75
CA SER A 31 10.33 11.36 -8.82
C SER A 31 9.69 10.80 -7.55
N GLY A 32 9.96 9.54 -7.23
CA GLY A 32 9.50 8.89 -6.02
C GLY A 32 10.54 8.90 -4.90
N TYR A 33 10.07 8.71 -3.68
CA TYR A 33 10.91 8.51 -2.51
C TYR A 33 11.12 7.00 -2.33
N VAL A 34 12.36 6.53 -2.51
CA VAL A 34 12.71 5.14 -2.24
C VAL A 34 13.48 5.03 -0.94
N VAL A 35 13.09 4.06 -0.12
CA VAL A 35 13.77 3.74 1.13
C VAL A 35 13.93 2.23 1.28
N TYR A 36 15.08 1.81 1.79
CA TYR A 36 15.40 0.39 1.98
C TYR A 36 16.26 0.17 3.22
N PRO A 37 16.14 -1.00 3.84
CA PRO A 37 16.99 -1.36 4.97
C PRO A 37 18.43 -1.57 4.52
N ILE A 38 19.38 -1.10 5.33
CA ILE A 38 20.79 -1.41 5.15
C ILE A 38 21.02 -2.84 5.65
N LEU A 39 21.31 -3.75 4.73
CA LEU A 39 21.58 -5.14 5.07
C LEU A 39 23.01 -5.29 5.62
N ASN A 40 23.20 -6.23 6.55
CA ASN A 40 24.52 -6.60 6.98
C ASN A 40 25.29 -7.17 5.77
N PRO A 41 26.55 -6.72 5.52
CA PRO A 41 27.35 -7.22 4.39
C PRO A 41 27.47 -8.74 4.31
N ASN A 42 27.36 -9.43 5.44
CA ASN A 42 27.42 -10.89 5.51
C ASN A 42 26.11 -11.58 5.06
N ASN A 43 25.01 -10.84 4.89
CA ASN A 43 23.68 -11.34 4.45
C ASN A 43 23.25 -10.75 3.09
N ASN A 44 24.18 -10.27 2.29
CA ASN A 44 23.92 -9.49 1.07
C ASN A 44 23.32 -10.29 -0.10
N THR A 45 22.96 -11.55 0.08
CA THR A 45 22.31 -12.38 -0.96
C THR A 45 20.79 -12.48 -0.83
N GLN A 46 20.21 -11.95 0.24
CA GLN A 46 18.78 -12.04 0.48
C GLN A 46 18.03 -10.94 -0.28
N LYS A 47 17.18 -11.33 -1.22
CA LYS A 47 16.26 -10.41 -1.88
C LYS A 47 15.08 -10.10 -0.95
N LEU A 48 14.79 -8.81 -0.80
CA LEU A 48 13.77 -8.28 0.09
C LEU A 48 12.40 -8.18 -0.60
N PRO A 49 11.30 -8.28 0.16
CA PRO A 49 9.99 -7.87 -0.34
C PRO A 49 9.96 -6.36 -0.57
N ALA A 50 9.05 -5.91 -1.43
CA ALA A 50 8.91 -4.48 -1.69
C ALA A 50 7.45 -4.02 -1.65
N VAL A 51 7.26 -2.72 -1.41
CA VAL A 51 5.94 -2.09 -1.37
C VAL A 51 5.94 -0.81 -2.21
N ILE A 52 4.97 -0.72 -3.10
CA ILE A 52 4.59 0.53 -3.75
C ILE A 52 3.63 1.25 -2.80
N MET A 53 4.08 2.38 -2.26
CA MET A 53 3.31 3.18 -1.33
C MET A 53 2.70 4.37 -2.06
N ILE A 54 1.38 4.56 -1.94
CA ILE A 54 0.65 5.55 -2.72
C ILE A 54 0.06 6.58 -1.76
N HIS A 55 0.43 7.85 -1.99
CA HIS A 55 0.08 8.98 -1.14
C HIS A 55 -1.43 9.31 -1.14
N GLU A 56 -1.87 10.02 -0.12
CA GLU A 56 -3.20 10.60 -0.05
C GLU A 56 -3.37 11.79 -1.04
N ASN A 57 -4.49 12.48 -1.00
CA ASN A 57 -4.79 13.62 -1.89
C ASN A 57 -3.95 14.89 -1.66
N ARG A 58 -2.97 14.84 -0.75
CA ARG A 58 -2.05 15.97 -0.46
C ARG A 58 -0.69 15.84 -1.13
N GLY A 59 -0.46 14.77 -1.90
CA GLY A 59 0.81 14.51 -2.58
C GLY A 59 1.79 13.72 -1.71
N LEU A 60 3.00 13.51 -2.26
CA LEU A 60 4.09 12.78 -1.59
C LEU A 60 4.75 13.68 -0.53
N ASN A 61 4.09 13.83 0.61
CA ASN A 61 4.50 14.67 1.73
C ASN A 61 5.29 13.89 2.79
N ASP A 62 5.81 14.60 3.80
CA ASP A 62 6.63 14.04 4.88
C ASP A 62 5.92 12.89 5.62
N ASN A 63 4.59 12.97 5.84
CA ASN A 63 3.85 11.89 6.51
C ASN A 63 3.92 10.56 5.74
N ILE A 64 3.89 10.61 4.40
CA ILE A 64 4.04 9.42 3.55
C ILE A 64 5.49 8.92 3.58
N GLN A 65 6.48 9.82 3.54
CA GLN A 65 7.90 9.46 3.65
C GLN A 65 8.20 8.82 5.01
N ASP A 66 7.71 9.41 6.12
CA ASP A 66 7.84 8.84 7.46
C ASP A 66 7.20 7.45 7.57
N THR A 67 6.08 7.23 6.87
CA THR A 67 5.40 5.93 6.84
C THR A 67 6.19 4.92 6.02
N ALA A 68 6.80 5.35 4.92
CA ALA A 68 7.72 4.53 4.12
C ALA A 68 8.94 4.11 4.95
N ASP A 69 9.54 5.04 5.70
CA ASP A 69 10.65 4.77 6.62
C ASP A 69 10.29 3.75 7.70
N LYS A 70 9.08 3.88 8.28
CA LYS A 70 8.57 2.92 9.27
C LYS A 70 8.44 1.51 8.67
N LEU A 71 7.98 1.41 7.43
CA LEU A 71 7.84 0.13 6.75
C LEU A 71 9.20 -0.46 6.34
N ALA A 72 10.14 0.38 5.89
CA ALA A 72 11.49 -0.06 5.56
C ALA A 72 12.24 -0.63 6.79
N LYS A 73 12.01 -0.07 7.98
CA LYS A 73 12.53 -0.62 9.25
C LYS A 73 11.97 -2.00 9.60
N GLN A 74 10.90 -2.44 8.93
CA GLN A 74 10.35 -3.81 9.03
C GLN A 74 10.95 -4.77 7.99
N GLY A 75 11.90 -4.33 7.16
CA GLY A 75 12.59 -5.19 6.19
C GLY A 75 12.07 -5.07 4.75
N TYR A 76 11.30 -4.06 4.43
CA TYR A 76 10.78 -3.83 3.07
C TYR A 76 11.60 -2.80 2.32
N VAL A 77 11.75 -2.99 1.01
CA VAL A 77 12.09 -1.90 0.11
C VAL A 77 10.80 -1.16 -0.23
N VAL A 78 10.73 0.15 0.00
CA VAL A 78 9.51 0.92 -0.23
C VAL A 78 9.79 2.00 -1.28
N LEU A 79 8.95 2.05 -2.31
CA LEU A 79 8.91 3.16 -3.25
C LEU A 79 7.58 3.91 -3.05
N ALA A 80 7.65 5.08 -2.43
CA ALA A 80 6.53 6.00 -2.37
C ALA A 80 6.46 6.77 -3.69
N VAL A 81 5.39 6.49 -4.46
CA VAL A 81 5.19 7.05 -5.79
C VAL A 81 4.63 8.47 -5.72
N ASP A 82 4.97 9.28 -6.71
CA ASP A 82 4.41 10.61 -6.88
C ASP A 82 3.45 10.64 -8.08
N LEU A 83 2.16 10.78 -7.81
CA LEU A 83 1.11 10.91 -8.81
C LEU A 83 0.77 12.38 -9.12
N PHE A 84 1.43 13.33 -8.44
CA PHE A 84 1.14 14.76 -8.58
C PHE A 84 2.34 15.57 -9.12
N GLN A 85 3.35 14.90 -9.68
CA GLN A 85 4.51 15.54 -10.33
C GLN A 85 5.20 16.58 -9.42
N GLY A 86 5.55 16.18 -8.20
CA GLY A 86 6.23 16.99 -7.20
C GLY A 86 5.32 17.95 -6.42
N GLN A 87 4.01 17.96 -6.70
CA GLN A 87 3.11 18.87 -6.03
C GLN A 87 2.61 18.32 -4.69
N VAL A 88 2.82 19.11 -3.65
CA VAL A 88 2.32 18.86 -2.29
C VAL A 88 1.48 20.06 -1.85
N THR A 89 0.32 19.82 -1.23
CA THR A 89 -0.56 20.90 -0.82
C THR A 89 -1.28 20.61 0.49
N ALA A 90 -1.47 21.65 1.31
CA ALA A 90 -2.37 21.65 2.45
C ALA A 90 -3.76 22.24 2.11
N ASP A 91 -3.89 22.93 0.96
CA ASP A 91 -5.15 23.54 0.50
C ASP A 91 -6.11 22.44 -0.01
N PRO A 92 -7.31 22.29 0.59
CA PRO A 92 -8.29 21.28 0.18
C PRO A 92 -8.79 21.43 -1.26
N ASN A 93 -8.86 22.65 -1.79
CA ASN A 93 -9.29 22.88 -3.16
C ASN A 93 -8.21 22.40 -4.15
N ARG A 94 -6.96 22.76 -3.88
CA ARG A 94 -5.84 22.29 -4.69
C ARG A 94 -5.69 20.77 -4.62
N ALA A 95 -5.83 20.17 -3.45
CA ALA A 95 -5.84 18.71 -3.28
C ALA A 95 -6.93 18.02 -4.11
N ARG A 96 -8.13 18.64 -4.18
CA ARG A 96 -9.24 18.16 -5.01
C ARG A 96 -8.92 18.28 -6.50
N GLU A 97 -8.35 19.38 -6.94
CA GLU A 97 -7.94 19.59 -8.35
C GLU A 97 -6.91 18.53 -8.77
N LEU A 98 -5.83 18.35 -7.99
CA LEU A 98 -4.78 17.40 -8.29
C LEU A 98 -5.33 15.97 -8.37
N SER A 99 -6.07 15.53 -7.35
CA SER A 99 -6.66 14.20 -7.33
C SER A 99 -7.70 13.98 -8.43
N SER A 100 -8.46 15.03 -8.83
CA SER A 100 -9.40 14.97 -9.95
C SER A 100 -8.68 14.86 -11.29
N SER A 101 -7.57 15.59 -11.47
CA SER A 101 -6.74 15.49 -12.67
C SER A 101 -6.24 14.06 -12.89
N VAL A 102 -5.78 13.37 -11.83
CA VAL A 102 -5.35 11.97 -11.90
C VAL A 102 -6.53 11.05 -12.23
N ARG A 103 -7.67 11.22 -11.55
CA ARG A 103 -8.87 10.41 -11.82
C ARG A 103 -9.41 10.57 -13.24
N ASN A 104 -9.26 11.75 -13.83
CA ASN A 104 -9.68 12.02 -15.21
C ASN A 104 -8.69 11.47 -16.26
N ASN A 105 -7.48 11.07 -15.83
CA ASN A 105 -6.44 10.49 -16.68
C ASN A 105 -5.94 9.16 -16.11
N PRO A 106 -6.82 8.17 -15.90
CA PRO A 106 -6.47 6.94 -15.17
C PRO A 106 -5.35 6.15 -15.83
N GLY A 107 -5.22 6.17 -17.15
CA GLY A 107 -4.15 5.49 -17.87
C GLY A 107 -2.75 6.00 -17.50
N ILE A 108 -2.59 7.31 -17.32
CA ILE A 108 -1.31 7.92 -16.90
C ILE A 108 -0.96 7.49 -15.47
N ALA A 109 -1.94 7.49 -14.57
CA ALA A 109 -1.72 7.06 -13.19
C ALA A 109 -1.34 5.57 -13.10
N VAL A 110 -2.03 4.73 -13.86
CA VAL A 110 -1.72 3.29 -13.93
C VAL A 110 -0.31 3.08 -14.50
N GLU A 111 0.06 3.75 -15.59
CA GLU A 111 1.39 3.62 -16.19
C GLU A 111 2.51 4.10 -15.24
N ASN A 112 2.28 5.19 -14.50
CA ASN A 112 3.19 5.65 -13.45
C ASN A 112 3.42 4.55 -12.40
N MET A 113 2.34 3.97 -11.85
CA MET A 113 2.45 2.93 -10.83
C MET A 113 3.03 1.61 -11.37
N GLN A 114 2.72 1.22 -12.61
CA GLN A 114 3.34 0.07 -13.27
C GLN A 114 4.84 0.31 -13.51
N SER A 115 5.26 1.54 -13.82
CA SER A 115 6.68 1.89 -13.91
C SER A 115 7.38 1.75 -12.57
N ALA A 116 6.69 2.06 -11.46
CA ALA A 116 7.20 1.79 -10.11
C ALA A 116 7.38 0.28 -9.85
N VAL A 117 6.46 -0.57 -10.32
CA VAL A 117 6.62 -2.05 -10.26
C VAL A 117 7.85 -2.48 -11.03
N ARG A 118 8.01 -2.01 -12.27
CA ARG A 118 9.18 -2.33 -13.11
C ARG A 118 10.48 -1.84 -12.47
N TYR A 119 10.49 -0.63 -11.92
CA TYR A 119 11.64 -0.09 -11.21
C TYR A 119 12.04 -0.98 -10.02
N LEU A 120 11.11 -1.30 -9.13
CA LEU A 120 11.39 -2.17 -7.98
C LEU A 120 11.87 -3.56 -8.43
N THR A 121 11.27 -4.13 -9.47
CA THR A 121 11.67 -5.44 -10.02
C THR A 121 13.10 -5.41 -10.59
N SER A 122 13.57 -4.26 -11.08
CA SER A 122 14.92 -4.10 -11.63
C SER A 122 16.03 -4.01 -10.57
N LEU A 123 15.67 -3.78 -9.31
CA LEU A 123 16.64 -3.69 -8.22
C LEU A 123 17.16 -5.08 -7.83
N GLU A 124 18.48 -5.24 -7.76
CA GLU A 124 19.13 -6.52 -7.45
C GLU A 124 18.74 -7.10 -6.09
N ASN A 125 18.49 -6.23 -5.12
CA ASN A 125 18.12 -6.58 -3.75
C ASN A 125 16.61 -6.79 -3.54
N VAL A 126 15.78 -6.66 -4.58
CA VAL A 126 14.32 -6.85 -4.51
C VAL A 126 13.92 -8.20 -5.09
N ASN A 127 13.02 -8.90 -4.39
CA ASN A 127 12.33 -10.04 -4.95
C ASN A 127 11.09 -9.57 -5.74
N GLY A 128 11.19 -9.54 -7.05
CA GLY A 128 10.13 -9.05 -7.94
C GLY A 128 8.80 -9.80 -7.85
N SER A 129 8.77 -11.02 -7.28
CA SER A 129 7.53 -11.77 -7.03
C SER A 129 6.89 -11.44 -5.66
N ARG A 130 7.51 -10.57 -4.86
CA ARG A 130 7.07 -10.18 -3.51
C ARG A 130 6.85 -8.66 -3.42
N ILE A 131 6.18 -8.10 -4.42
CA ILE A 131 5.85 -6.67 -4.47
C ILE A 131 4.37 -6.50 -4.12
N ALA A 132 4.07 -5.69 -3.09
CA ALA A 132 2.71 -5.32 -2.73
C ALA A 132 2.42 -3.84 -3.06
N SER A 133 1.14 -3.48 -3.11
CA SER A 133 0.68 -2.09 -3.14
C SER A 133 0.01 -1.71 -1.83
N LEU A 134 0.19 -0.47 -1.40
CA LEU A 134 -0.40 0.09 -0.18
C LEU A 134 -0.74 1.55 -0.40
N GLY A 135 -1.96 1.96 -0.08
CA GLY A 135 -2.35 3.37 -0.18
C GLY A 135 -3.51 3.76 0.72
N TRP A 136 -3.65 5.07 0.95
CA TRP A 136 -4.65 5.68 1.82
C TRP A 136 -5.52 6.68 1.04
N CYS A 137 -6.81 6.74 1.33
CA CYS A 137 -7.74 7.68 0.72
C CYS A 137 -7.69 7.61 -0.83
N PHE A 138 -7.29 8.70 -1.48
CA PHE A 138 -6.99 8.73 -2.91
C PHE A 138 -6.01 7.60 -3.29
N GLY A 139 -4.91 7.44 -2.54
CA GLY A 139 -3.92 6.37 -2.77
C GLY A 139 -4.48 4.97 -2.54
N GLY A 140 -5.43 4.79 -1.62
CA GLY A 140 -6.14 3.52 -1.44
C GLY A 140 -6.93 3.13 -2.69
N ALA A 141 -7.62 4.10 -3.30
CA ALA A 141 -8.28 3.88 -4.58
C ALA A 141 -7.28 3.57 -5.71
N GLN A 142 -6.13 4.25 -5.73
CA GLN A 142 -5.08 4.01 -6.74
C GLN A 142 -4.39 2.64 -6.52
N SER A 143 -4.25 2.17 -5.27
CA SER A 143 -3.77 0.82 -4.97
C SER A 143 -4.68 -0.25 -5.59
N LEU A 144 -6.01 -0.05 -5.50
CA LEU A 144 -6.97 -0.91 -6.20
C LEU A 144 -6.86 -0.78 -7.73
N GLN A 145 -6.69 0.44 -8.27
CA GLN A 145 -6.52 0.64 -9.71
C GLN A 145 -5.24 -0.04 -10.23
N LEU A 146 -4.14 0.02 -9.50
CA LEU A 146 -2.94 -0.73 -9.83
C LEU A 146 -3.23 -2.24 -9.86
N ALA A 147 -3.91 -2.77 -8.83
CA ALA A 147 -4.27 -4.18 -8.78
C ALA A 147 -5.12 -4.63 -9.99
N LEU A 148 -6.10 -3.83 -10.41
CA LEU A 148 -6.96 -4.11 -11.56
C LEU A 148 -6.22 -4.08 -12.91
N ASN A 149 -4.98 -3.57 -12.96
CA ASN A 149 -4.18 -3.40 -14.16
C ASN A 149 -2.80 -4.08 -14.06
N SER A 150 -2.62 -5.04 -13.14
CA SER A 150 -1.35 -5.72 -12.90
C SER A 150 -1.34 -7.18 -13.40
N GLU A 151 -2.10 -7.50 -14.43
CA GLU A 151 -2.13 -8.86 -14.99
C GLU A 151 -0.78 -9.29 -15.56
N GLU A 152 -0.03 -8.37 -16.18
CA GLU A 152 1.31 -8.64 -16.75
C GLU A 152 2.41 -8.64 -15.67
N HIS A 153 2.21 -7.92 -14.57
CA HIS A 153 3.12 -7.82 -13.44
C HIS A 153 2.36 -8.04 -12.13
N PRO A 154 1.96 -9.30 -11.83
CA PRO A 154 1.15 -9.61 -10.66
C PRO A 154 1.78 -9.14 -9.36
N LEU A 155 0.96 -8.56 -8.50
CA LEU A 155 1.37 -8.19 -7.15
C LEU A 155 1.32 -9.42 -6.22
N ALA A 156 2.04 -9.37 -5.12
CA ALA A 156 1.95 -10.36 -4.06
C ALA A 156 0.76 -10.08 -3.11
N ALA A 157 0.42 -8.81 -2.92
CA ALA A 157 -0.67 -8.36 -2.06
C ALA A 157 -1.12 -6.93 -2.42
N THR A 158 -2.36 -6.59 -2.08
CA THR A 158 -2.91 -5.22 -2.22
C THR A 158 -3.51 -4.76 -0.91
N VAL A 159 -3.14 -3.57 -0.45
CA VAL A 159 -3.65 -2.97 0.79
C VAL A 159 -4.36 -1.64 0.48
N ILE A 160 -5.58 -1.50 0.97
CA ILE A 160 -6.48 -0.38 0.70
C ILE A 160 -6.97 0.21 2.03
N TYR A 161 -6.55 1.42 2.36
CA TYR A 161 -7.12 2.19 3.46
C TYR A 161 -8.14 3.19 2.92
N TYR A 162 -9.38 3.06 3.35
CA TYR A 162 -10.50 3.99 3.06
C TYR A 162 -10.48 4.62 1.66
N GLY A 163 -10.10 3.82 0.66
CA GLY A 163 -10.15 4.20 -0.76
C GLY A 163 -11.48 3.87 -1.41
N ASN A 164 -11.82 4.59 -2.49
CA ASN A 164 -12.97 4.26 -3.31
C ASN A 164 -12.83 2.84 -3.89
N LEU A 165 -13.93 2.11 -3.88
CA LEU A 165 -13.99 0.70 -4.22
C LEU A 165 -14.65 0.46 -5.59
N VAL A 166 -14.31 -0.66 -6.19
CA VAL A 166 -14.97 -1.23 -7.37
C VAL A 166 -15.65 -2.51 -6.92
N ASN A 167 -16.94 -2.68 -7.21
CA ASN A 167 -17.73 -3.84 -6.79
C ASN A 167 -18.10 -4.76 -7.98
N ASP A 168 -17.66 -4.41 -9.18
CA ASP A 168 -17.85 -5.22 -10.39
C ASP A 168 -16.97 -6.46 -10.34
N THR A 169 -17.58 -7.63 -10.31
CA THR A 169 -16.87 -8.93 -10.21
C THR A 169 -16.03 -9.24 -11.43
N GLN A 170 -16.42 -8.76 -12.63
CA GLN A 170 -15.65 -8.96 -13.85
C GLN A 170 -14.34 -8.15 -13.78
N ALA A 171 -14.40 -6.90 -13.34
CA ALA A 171 -13.20 -6.09 -13.14
C ALA A 171 -12.31 -6.69 -12.05
N LEU A 172 -12.88 -7.06 -10.90
CA LEU A 172 -12.15 -7.62 -9.76
C LEU A 172 -11.53 -9.00 -10.08
N SER A 173 -12.06 -9.75 -11.06
CA SER A 173 -11.55 -11.08 -11.44
C SER A 173 -10.11 -11.05 -11.97
N LYS A 174 -9.58 -9.90 -12.30
CA LYS A 174 -8.16 -9.67 -12.66
C LYS A 174 -7.21 -9.82 -11.48
N ILE A 175 -7.70 -9.59 -10.26
CA ILE A 175 -6.90 -9.73 -9.04
C ILE A 175 -6.79 -11.23 -8.69
N LYS A 176 -5.55 -11.73 -8.55
CA LYS A 176 -5.26 -13.15 -8.25
C LYS A 176 -4.51 -13.33 -6.93
N TRP A 177 -4.29 -12.27 -6.20
CA TRP A 177 -3.55 -12.21 -4.93
C TRP A 177 -4.43 -11.65 -3.80
N PRO A 178 -4.01 -11.82 -2.54
CA PRO A 178 -4.77 -11.37 -1.39
C PRO A 178 -4.97 -9.86 -1.33
N VAL A 179 -6.12 -9.44 -0.80
CA VAL A 179 -6.52 -8.04 -0.61
C VAL A 179 -6.81 -7.76 0.86
N LEU A 180 -6.16 -6.74 1.42
CA LEU A 180 -6.48 -6.17 2.73
C LEU A 180 -7.26 -4.85 2.54
N GLY A 181 -8.39 -4.71 3.20
CA GLY A 181 -9.18 -3.48 3.25
C GLY A 181 -9.38 -2.97 4.67
N ILE A 182 -9.12 -1.69 4.89
CA ILE A 182 -9.20 -0.99 6.18
C ILE A 182 -10.14 0.20 6.03
N PHE A 183 -11.25 0.21 6.77
CA PHE A 183 -12.32 1.22 6.65
C PHE A 183 -12.86 1.63 8.01
N GLY A 184 -13.55 2.77 8.08
CA GLY A 184 -14.29 3.24 9.25
C GLY A 184 -15.80 3.14 9.03
N ASP A 185 -16.58 2.88 10.09
CA ASP A 185 -18.04 2.80 9.98
C ASP A 185 -18.73 4.17 9.94
N GLN A 186 -18.01 5.25 10.32
CA GLN A 186 -18.46 6.64 10.24
C GLN A 186 -17.96 7.36 8.98
N ASP A 187 -17.35 6.63 8.03
CA ASP A 187 -16.86 7.22 6.78
C ASP A 187 -18.01 7.55 5.83
N GLN A 188 -18.27 8.84 5.65
CA GLN A 188 -19.31 9.33 4.74
C GLN A 188 -18.90 9.24 3.25
N SER A 189 -17.61 9.11 2.97
CA SER A 189 -17.07 9.01 1.60
C SER A 189 -17.07 7.57 1.10
N ILE A 190 -16.86 6.61 2.01
CA ILE A 190 -16.82 5.17 1.72
C ILE A 190 -17.84 4.47 2.63
N PRO A 191 -19.13 4.45 2.25
CA PRO A 191 -20.19 3.87 3.07
C PRO A 191 -19.95 2.38 3.36
N VAL A 192 -20.32 1.95 4.55
CA VAL A 192 -20.16 0.55 5.02
C VAL A 192 -20.80 -0.46 4.04
N ASP A 193 -21.91 -0.10 3.41
CA ASP A 193 -22.57 -0.98 2.44
C ASP A 193 -21.72 -1.21 1.18
N SER A 194 -20.99 -0.19 0.71
CA SER A 194 -20.04 -0.35 -0.41
C SER A 194 -18.86 -1.26 -0.02
N VAL A 195 -18.39 -1.19 1.23
CA VAL A 195 -17.34 -2.07 1.76
C VAL A 195 -17.82 -3.52 1.84
N LYS A 196 -19.05 -3.74 2.30
CA LYS A 196 -19.67 -5.07 2.34
C LYS A 196 -19.86 -5.67 0.94
N GLN A 197 -20.31 -4.87 -0.03
CA GLN A 197 -20.45 -5.29 -1.43
C GLN A 197 -19.10 -5.66 -2.04
N PHE A 198 -18.05 -4.86 -1.78
CA PHE A 198 -16.68 -5.17 -2.21
C PHE A 198 -16.19 -6.51 -1.65
N LYS A 199 -16.36 -6.71 -0.32
CA LYS A 199 -16.02 -7.99 0.32
C LYS A 199 -16.78 -9.16 -0.29
N GLN A 200 -18.08 -8.99 -0.54
CA GLN A 200 -18.90 -10.00 -1.17
C GLN A 200 -18.41 -10.33 -2.58
N ALA A 201 -18.15 -9.32 -3.40
CA ALA A 201 -17.64 -9.49 -4.75
C ALA A 201 -16.28 -10.23 -4.80
N LEU A 202 -15.35 -9.89 -3.88
CA LEU A 202 -14.08 -10.62 -3.75
C LEU A 202 -14.30 -12.10 -3.37
N ASN A 203 -15.23 -12.38 -2.44
CA ASN A 203 -15.56 -13.75 -2.05
C ASN A 203 -16.17 -14.55 -3.20
N GLU A 204 -17.08 -13.95 -3.98
CA GLU A 204 -17.75 -14.58 -5.12
C GLU A 204 -16.75 -15.04 -6.20
N ILE A 205 -15.67 -14.30 -6.39
CA ILE A 205 -14.61 -14.63 -7.36
C ILE A 205 -13.44 -15.41 -6.75
N GLY A 206 -13.52 -15.76 -5.45
CA GLY A 206 -12.50 -16.57 -4.76
C GLY A 206 -11.21 -15.85 -4.43
N VAL A 207 -11.18 -14.51 -4.42
CA VAL A 207 -10.02 -13.72 -4.00
C VAL A 207 -9.92 -13.73 -2.48
N LEU A 208 -8.78 -14.18 -1.96
CA LEU A 208 -8.49 -14.12 -0.52
C LEU A 208 -8.53 -12.66 -0.05
N ASN A 209 -9.28 -12.38 1.01
CA ASN A 209 -9.38 -11.02 1.50
C ASN A 209 -9.54 -10.95 3.02
N GLU A 210 -9.02 -9.87 3.59
CA GLU A 210 -9.21 -9.47 4.98
C GLU A 210 -9.78 -8.05 4.98
N ILE A 211 -11.06 -7.90 5.30
CA ILE A 211 -11.75 -6.59 5.29
C ILE A 211 -12.14 -6.24 6.72
N TYR A 212 -11.57 -5.15 7.24
CA TYR A 212 -11.82 -4.62 8.57
C TYR A 212 -12.59 -3.29 8.51
N ILE A 213 -13.65 -3.19 9.30
CA ILE A 213 -14.44 -1.97 9.48
C ILE A 213 -14.32 -1.58 10.94
N TYR A 214 -13.66 -0.46 11.21
CA TYR A 214 -13.41 0.05 12.56
C TYR A 214 -14.60 0.87 13.05
N PRO A 215 -15.16 0.55 14.23
CA PRO A 215 -16.29 1.28 14.76
C PRO A 215 -15.88 2.67 15.27
N GLY A 216 -16.78 3.65 15.07
CA GLY A 216 -16.65 4.99 15.61
C GLY A 216 -15.61 5.89 14.92
N VAL A 217 -15.00 5.46 13.82
CA VAL A 217 -14.02 6.27 13.09
C VAL A 217 -14.47 6.58 11.67
N GLY A 218 -14.12 7.77 11.21
CA GLY A 218 -14.47 8.30 9.89
C GLY A 218 -13.36 8.17 8.85
N HIS A 219 -13.53 8.90 7.75
CA HIS A 219 -12.54 8.96 6.68
C HIS A 219 -11.19 9.48 7.19
N ALA A 220 -10.10 8.92 6.68
CA ALA A 220 -8.72 9.31 7.00
C ALA A 220 -8.35 9.17 8.49
N PHE A 221 -8.99 8.24 9.22
CA PHE A 221 -8.70 8.03 10.65
C PHE A 221 -7.25 7.62 10.94
N ALA A 222 -6.53 7.09 9.96
CA ALA A 222 -5.12 6.71 10.10
C ALA A 222 -4.14 7.83 9.71
N ASN A 223 -4.61 9.03 9.38
CA ASN A 223 -3.75 10.17 9.05
C ASN A 223 -3.46 11.01 10.30
N PRO A 224 -2.22 11.03 10.84
CA PRO A 224 -1.89 11.76 12.05
C PRO A 224 -1.97 13.29 11.91
N SER A 225 -2.03 13.81 10.68
CA SER A 225 -2.19 15.24 10.38
C SER A 225 -3.65 15.66 10.15
N GLY A 226 -4.60 14.73 10.25
CA GLY A 226 -6.01 14.97 10.00
C GLY A 226 -6.85 15.09 11.27
N ASP A 227 -7.99 15.80 11.17
CA ASP A 227 -8.91 16.02 12.30
C ASP A 227 -9.59 14.73 12.79
N ASN A 228 -9.67 13.70 11.93
CA ASN A 228 -10.29 12.41 12.25
C ASN A 228 -9.29 11.38 12.80
N TYR A 229 -8.06 11.79 13.13
CA TYR A 229 -7.03 10.87 13.57
C TYR A 229 -7.44 10.06 14.81
N ALA A 230 -7.44 8.75 14.70
CA ALA A 230 -7.76 7.80 15.75
C ALA A 230 -6.52 6.93 16.06
N PRO A 231 -5.66 7.32 17.00
CA PRO A 231 -4.35 6.70 17.20
C PRO A 231 -4.41 5.22 17.56
N LYS A 232 -5.41 4.80 18.33
CA LYS A 232 -5.60 3.41 18.76
C LYS A 232 -5.96 2.51 17.58
N GLU A 233 -6.95 2.92 16.79
CA GLU A 233 -7.42 2.22 15.61
C GLU A 233 -6.36 2.22 14.51
N THR A 234 -5.61 3.31 14.37
CA THR A 234 -4.46 3.41 13.47
C THR A 234 -3.36 2.42 13.82
N ALA A 235 -3.01 2.31 15.12
CA ALA A 235 -1.98 1.37 15.56
C ALA A 235 -2.41 -0.10 15.33
N ASP A 236 -3.68 -0.42 15.56
CA ASP A 236 -4.21 -1.76 15.30
C ASP A 236 -4.28 -2.06 13.79
N ALA A 237 -4.74 -1.11 12.97
CA ALA A 237 -4.75 -1.23 11.52
C ALA A 237 -3.34 -1.44 10.94
N TRP A 238 -2.36 -0.70 11.46
CA TRP A 238 -0.96 -0.85 11.06
C TRP A 238 -0.40 -2.23 11.42
N LYS A 239 -0.71 -2.73 12.63
CA LYS A 239 -0.32 -4.09 13.04
C LYS A 239 -0.92 -5.15 12.10
N LYS A 240 -2.19 -5.01 11.71
CA LYS A 240 -2.85 -5.91 10.74
C LYS A 240 -2.19 -5.83 9.37
N THR A 241 -1.84 -4.62 8.92
CA THR A 241 -1.12 -4.40 7.66
C THR A 241 0.23 -5.11 7.65
N LEU A 242 1.02 -4.96 8.72
CA LEU A 242 2.31 -5.64 8.81
C LEU A 242 2.17 -7.16 8.81
N ALA A 243 1.20 -7.70 9.58
CA ALA A 243 0.95 -9.14 9.61
C ALA A 243 0.48 -9.68 8.25
N PHE A 244 -0.33 -8.90 7.52
CA PHE A 244 -0.80 -9.25 6.18
C PHE A 244 0.35 -9.22 5.16
N LEU A 245 1.16 -8.18 5.15
CA LEU A 245 2.32 -8.10 4.27
C LEU A 245 3.32 -9.22 4.56
N ASP A 246 3.66 -9.48 5.83
CA ASP A 246 4.59 -10.56 6.22
C ASP A 246 4.12 -11.94 5.75
N LYS A 247 2.81 -12.16 5.74
CA LYS A 247 2.20 -13.42 5.32
C LYS A 247 2.23 -13.64 3.80
N TYR A 248 2.14 -12.58 3.02
CA TYR A 248 1.89 -12.68 1.58
C TYR A 248 3.00 -12.11 0.68
N THR A 249 4.00 -11.46 1.29
CA THR A 249 5.16 -10.91 0.54
C THR A 249 6.52 -11.50 0.92
#